data_8bdb748c69d134bad740de2cd8567009
#
_entry.id   8bdb748c69d134bad740de2cd8567009
#
_cell.length_a   1.000
_cell.length_b   1.000
_cell.length_c   1.000
_cell.angle_alpha   90.00
_cell.angle_beta   90.00
_cell.angle_gamma   90.00
#
_symmetry.space_group_name_H-M   'P 1'
#
loop_
_entity.id
_entity.type
_entity.pdbx_description
1 polymer ?
#
loop_
_entity_poly.entity_id
_entity_poly.type
_entity_poly.pdbx_seq_one_letter_code
_entity_poly.pdbx_strand_id
1 'polypeptide(L)'
;GHVVSAIHVWGVARSRNAEVVLRIEDHDRSRCRPEYEDSIREDLDWLGFAADAEVPRQSERGDQYAEVLDRLERQGLTYACVCSRRDIDALIPAVPDVEQRYPGTCSGGNVDPATTMALRVRMAAGIERFDDIALGPQKQSPADQCGDFFVRDRLGQWTYQFAVAVDDF
;
A
#
# COMPACT_ATOMS: atom_id res chain seq x y z
N GLY A 1 -4.92 16.48 6.27
CA GLY A 1 -4.17 16.27 5.07
C GLY A 1 -2.68 16.16 5.29
N HIS A 2 -1.90 16.23 4.22
CA HIS A 2 -0.46 15.94 4.18
C HIS A 2 0.38 16.76 5.16
N VAL A 3 0.07 18.04 5.38
CA VAL A 3 0.79 18.89 6.36
C VAL A 3 0.66 18.35 7.79
N VAL A 4 -0.54 17.91 8.18
CA VAL A 4 -0.76 17.30 9.50
C VAL A 4 0.04 16.02 9.66
N SER A 5 0.07 15.19 8.61
CA SER A 5 0.91 13.98 8.58
C SER A 5 2.38 14.32 8.74
N ALA A 6 2.89 15.32 8.01
CA ALA A 6 4.27 15.79 8.13
C ALA A 6 4.58 16.26 9.55
N ILE A 7 3.71 17.07 10.17
CA ILE A 7 3.89 17.52 11.56
C ILE A 7 4.06 16.33 12.51
N HIS A 8 3.26 15.28 12.35
CA HIS A 8 3.37 14.06 13.16
C HIS A 8 4.69 13.34 12.92
N VAL A 9 5.06 13.11 11.65
CA VAL A 9 6.30 12.39 11.29
C VAL A 9 7.51 13.11 11.87
N TRP A 10 7.71 14.40 11.56
CA TRP A 10 8.86 15.16 12.06
C TRP A 10 8.81 15.36 13.57
N GLY A 11 7.62 15.59 14.15
CA GLY A 11 7.44 15.73 15.59
C GLY A 11 7.83 14.47 16.36
N VAL A 12 7.37 13.31 15.91
CA VAL A 12 7.71 12.01 16.53
C VAL A 12 9.18 11.70 16.35
N ALA A 13 9.73 11.87 15.14
CA ALA A 13 11.14 11.62 14.86
C ALA A 13 12.04 12.48 15.79
N ARG A 14 11.80 13.78 15.89
CA ARG A 14 12.54 14.67 16.79
C ARG A 14 12.41 14.25 18.25
N SER A 15 11.22 13.88 18.72
CA SER A 15 10.98 13.44 20.11
C SER A 15 11.70 12.12 20.45
N ARG A 16 12.03 11.32 19.46
CA ARG A 16 12.69 10.00 19.59
C ARG A 16 14.15 10.01 19.15
N ASN A 17 14.68 11.15 18.74
CA ASN A 17 16.01 11.25 18.14
C ASN A 17 16.20 10.29 16.96
N ALA A 18 15.14 10.16 16.13
CA ALA A 18 15.09 9.32 14.93
C ALA A 18 15.27 10.17 13.67
N GLU A 19 15.79 9.57 12.62
CA GLU A 19 15.94 10.17 11.30
C GLU A 19 14.62 10.15 10.53
N VAL A 20 14.38 11.16 9.72
CA VAL A 20 13.27 11.21 8.77
C VAL A 20 13.81 10.90 7.37
N VAL A 21 13.28 9.83 6.80
CA VAL A 21 13.61 9.39 5.44
C VAL A 21 12.47 9.80 4.49
N LEU A 22 12.81 10.52 3.42
CA LEU A 22 11.87 10.90 2.36
C LEU A 22 11.87 9.86 1.25
N ARG A 23 10.68 9.36 0.90
CA ARG A 23 10.45 8.49 -0.26
C ARG A 23 9.38 9.09 -1.16
N ILE A 24 9.65 9.19 -2.44
CA ILE A 24 8.67 9.59 -3.44
C ILE A 24 7.86 8.36 -3.87
N GLU A 25 6.56 8.41 -3.63
CA GLU A 25 5.62 7.31 -3.89
C GLU A 25 4.92 7.48 -5.24
N ASP A 26 5.69 7.33 -6.31
CA ASP A 26 5.28 7.50 -7.70
C ASP A 26 4.99 6.18 -8.44
N HIS A 27 4.56 5.14 -7.72
CA HIS A 27 4.22 3.82 -8.28
C HIS A 27 3.09 3.89 -9.32
N ASP A 28 2.10 4.78 -9.14
CA ASP A 28 1.03 5.03 -10.12
C ASP A 28 1.49 6.09 -11.14
N ARG A 29 2.20 5.65 -12.15
CA ARG A 29 2.73 6.51 -13.21
C ARG A 29 1.66 7.21 -14.06
N SER A 30 0.40 6.79 -13.96
CA SER A 30 -0.71 7.44 -14.67
C SER A 30 -1.16 8.74 -13.99
N ARG A 31 -0.90 8.89 -12.69
CA ARG A 31 -1.32 10.02 -11.87
C ARG A 31 -0.18 10.87 -11.37
N CYS A 32 0.99 10.30 -11.18
CA CYS A 32 2.17 11.02 -10.70
C CYS A 32 2.80 11.82 -11.83
N ARG A 33 3.06 13.10 -11.58
CA ARG A 33 3.70 14.02 -12.49
C ARG A 33 4.88 14.68 -11.79
N PRO A 34 5.99 14.98 -12.53
CA PRO A 34 7.15 15.64 -11.94
C PRO A 34 6.80 16.96 -11.23
N GLU A 35 5.87 17.74 -11.80
CA GLU A 35 5.47 19.03 -11.23
C GLU A 35 4.84 18.89 -9.83
N TYR A 36 4.24 17.75 -9.53
CA TYR A 36 3.67 17.49 -8.19
C TYR A 36 4.77 17.17 -7.18
N GLU A 37 5.82 16.47 -7.61
CA GLU A 37 6.98 16.21 -6.77
C GLU A 37 7.70 17.53 -6.42
N ASP A 38 7.96 18.37 -7.43
CA ASP A 38 8.60 19.67 -7.23
C ASP A 38 7.78 20.51 -6.23
N SER A 39 6.46 20.56 -6.40
CA SER A 39 5.55 21.28 -5.48
C SER A 39 5.59 20.75 -4.06
N ILE A 40 5.63 19.42 -3.88
CA ILE A 40 5.72 18.80 -2.53
C ILE A 40 7.05 19.17 -1.88
N ARG A 41 8.16 19.16 -2.63
CA ARG A 41 9.48 19.53 -2.11
C ARG A 41 9.53 21.02 -1.71
N GLU A 42 8.98 21.89 -2.54
CA GLU A 42 8.85 23.33 -2.22
C GLU A 42 7.99 23.56 -0.95
N ASP A 43 6.87 22.86 -0.83
CA ASP A 43 5.99 22.96 0.34
C ASP A 43 6.68 22.47 1.62
N LEU A 44 7.42 21.36 1.57
CA LEU A 44 8.18 20.84 2.71
C LEU A 44 9.28 21.82 3.12
N ASP A 45 10.01 22.36 2.17
CA ASP A 45 11.07 23.34 2.42
C ASP A 45 10.51 24.64 3.02
N TRP A 46 9.41 25.16 2.46
CA TRP A 46 8.71 26.33 2.99
C TRP A 46 8.22 26.14 4.41
N LEU A 47 7.78 24.93 4.76
CA LEU A 47 7.33 24.57 6.12
C LEU A 47 8.49 24.26 7.07
N GLY A 48 9.73 24.20 6.56
CA GLY A 48 10.92 23.86 7.34
C GLY A 48 11.03 22.38 7.70
N PHE A 49 10.42 21.50 6.90
CA PHE A 49 10.50 20.05 7.04
C PHE A 49 11.62 19.48 6.15
N ALA A 50 12.85 19.52 6.64
CA ALA A 50 13.98 18.87 5.98
C ALA A 50 14.06 17.41 6.38
N ALA A 51 14.14 16.51 5.40
CA ALA A 51 14.44 15.10 5.62
C ALA A 51 15.94 14.89 5.85
N ASP A 52 16.29 13.90 6.68
CA ASP A 52 17.69 13.56 6.97
C ASP A 52 18.31 12.73 5.84
N ALA A 53 17.49 11.97 5.12
CA ALA A 53 17.92 11.17 3.97
C ALA A 53 16.79 11.03 2.94
N GLU A 54 17.17 10.68 1.70
CA GLU A 54 16.24 10.26 0.65
C GLU A 54 16.58 8.84 0.19
N VAL A 55 15.54 8.07 -0.13
CA VAL A 55 15.67 6.71 -0.68
C VAL A 55 15.13 6.68 -2.11
N PRO A 56 15.48 5.65 -2.91
CA PRO A 56 14.96 5.50 -4.26
C PRO A 56 13.44 5.57 -4.29
N ARG A 57 12.90 6.25 -5.30
CA ARG A 57 11.46 6.39 -5.51
C ARG A 57 10.82 5.04 -5.84
N GLN A 58 9.53 4.88 -5.59
CA GLN A 58 8.84 3.61 -5.82
C GLN A 58 8.89 3.13 -7.27
N SER A 59 8.84 4.03 -8.25
CA SER A 59 8.95 3.66 -9.67
C SER A 59 10.30 3.02 -10.05
N GLU A 60 11.34 3.18 -9.24
CA GLU A 60 12.67 2.59 -9.43
C GLU A 60 12.83 1.23 -8.73
N ARG A 61 11.85 0.83 -7.92
CA ARG A 61 11.91 -0.38 -7.09
C ARG A 61 11.17 -1.58 -7.69
N GLY A 62 10.86 -1.54 -8.97
CA GLY A 62 10.10 -2.58 -9.66
C GLY A 62 10.68 -4.00 -9.51
N ASP A 63 12.01 -4.13 -9.50
CA ASP A 63 12.70 -5.42 -9.34
C ASP A 63 12.51 -6.00 -7.94
N GLN A 64 12.57 -5.16 -6.89
CA GLN A 64 12.32 -5.59 -5.51
C GLN A 64 10.86 -6.06 -5.33
N TYR A 65 9.92 -5.34 -5.91
CA TYR A 65 8.51 -5.74 -5.88
C TYR A 65 8.28 -7.05 -6.63
N ALA A 66 8.94 -7.24 -7.77
CA ALA A 66 8.87 -8.50 -8.53
C ALA A 66 9.46 -9.68 -7.73
N GLU A 67 10.57 -9.49 -7.04
CA GLU A 67 11.18 -10.51 -6.19
C GLU A 67 10.27 -10.93 -5.03
N VAL A 68 9.60 -9.97 -4.38
CA VAL A 68 8.65 -10.27 -3.30
C VAL A 68 7.42 -10.99 -3.85
N LEU A 69 6.88 -10.55 -4.99
CA LEU A 69 5.77 -11.24 -5.66
C LEU A 69 6.14 -12.69 -5.97
N ASP A 70 7.32 -12.93 -6.54
CA ASP A 70 7.82 -14.26 -6.89
C ASP A 70 7.90 -15.19 -5.65
N ARG A 71 8.29 -14.64 -4.51
CA ARG A 71 8.26 -15.37 -3.23
C ARG A 71 6.85 -15.74 -2.79
N LEU A 72 5.89 -14.82 -2.91
CA LEU A 72 4.49 -15.06 -2.58
C LEU A 72 3.85 -16.09 -3.51
N GLU A 73 4.17 -16.05 -4.81
CA GLU A 73 3.69 -17.02 -5.80
C GLU A 73 4.21 -18.43 -5.51
N ARG A 74 5.50 -18.57 -5.22
CA ARG A 74 6.10 -19.87 -4.84
C ARG A 74 5.48 -20.46 -3.57
N GLN A 75 4.94 -19.64 -2.69
CA GLN A 75 4.23 -20.07 -1.48
C GLN A 75 2.74 -20.34 -1.74
N GLY A 76 2.22 -20.11 -2.96
CA GLY A 76 0.81 -20.25 -3.28
C GLY A 76 -0.09 -19.19 -2.62
N LEU A 77 0.50 -18.06 -2.23
CA LEU A 77 -0.20 -16.98 -1.53
C LEU A 77 -0.84 -15.96 -2.47
N THR A 78 -0.73 -16.14 -3.78
CA THR A 78 -1.35 -15.24 -4.76
C THR A 78 -2.38 -15.96 -5.62
N TYR A 79 -3.22 -15.19 -6.29
CA TYR A 79 -4.17 -15.69 -7.28
C TYR A 79 -4.63 -14.56 -8.21
N ALA A 80 -5.04 -14.95 -9.43
CA ALA A 80 -5.57 -14.03 -10.43
C ALA A 80 -6.98 -13.56 -10.07
N CYS A 81 -7.29 -12.29 -10.34
CA CYS A 81 -8.58 -11.68 -10.04
C CYS A 81 -9.10 -10.85 -11.21
N VAL A 82 -10.32 -11.15 -11.68
CA VAL A 82 -11.01 -10.41 -12.75
C VAL A 82 -12.06 -9.42 -12.25
N CYS A 83 -12.33 -9.39 -10.95
CA CYS A 83 -13.33 -8.50 -10.36
C CYS A 83 -13.00 -7.03 -10.59
N SER A 84 -13.95 -6.28 -11.12
CA SER A 84 -13.92 -4.82 -11.09
C SER A 84 -14.41 -4.29 -9.74
N ARG A 85 -14.18 -3.00 -9.48
CA ARG A 85 -14.77 -2.33 -8.32
C ARG A 85 -16.30 -2.47 -8.33
N ARG A 86 -16.91 -2.31 -9.51
CA ARG A 86 -18.36 -2.44 -9.68
C ARG A 86 -18.89 -3.85 -9.34
N ASP A 87 -18.11 -4.89 -9.63
CA ASP A 87 -18.50 -6.27 -9.29
C ASP A 87 -18.45 -6.47 -7.77
N ILE A 88 -17.47 -5.86 -7.09
CA ILE A 88 -17.35 -5.90 -5.64
C ILE A 88 -18.48 -5.08 -4.98
N ASP A 89 -18.74 -3.86 -5.49
CA ASP A 89 -19.82 -2.99 -5.00
C ASP A 89 -21.21 -3.65 -5.11
N ALA A 90 -21.41 -4.46 -6.13
CA ALA A 90 -22.66 -5.21 -6.30
C ALA A 90 -22.86 -6.33 -5.27
N LEU A 91 -21.76 -6.85 -4.70
CA LEU A 91 -21.80 -7.94 -3.72
C LEU A 91 -21.83 -7.43 -2.28
N ILE A 92 -21.12 -6.34 -2.02
CA ILE A 92 -21.01 -5.74 -0.70
C ILE A 92 -21.26 -4.24 -0.82
N PRO A 93 -22.39 -3.73 -0.29
CA PRO A 93 -22.65 -2.29 -0.30
C PRO A 93 -21.52 -1.50 0.35
N ALA A 94 -21.08 -0.44 -0.30
CA ALA A 94 -20.10 0.46 0.26
C ALA A 94 -20.67 1.16 1.51
N VAL A 95 -19.89 1.18 2.59
CA VAL A 95 -20.20 1.95 3.80
C VAL A 95 -19.30 3.19 3.78
N PRO A 96 -19.83 4.39 3.97
CA PRO A 96 -19.02 5.61 4.04
C PRO A 96 -17.90 5.45 5.09
N ASP A 97 -16.70 5.93 4.76
CA ASP A 97 -15.52 5.95 5.61
C ASP A 97 -14.99 4.57 6.06
N VAL A 98 -15.48 3.49 5.47
CA VAL A 98 -15.00 2.12 5.72
C VAL A 98 -14.39 1.56 4.44
N GLU A 99 -13.18 1.06 4.52
CA GLU A 99 -12.55 0.37 3.38
C GLU A 99 -13.36 -0.88 3.05
N GLN A 100 -13.70 -1.04 1.76
CA GLN A 100 -14.52 -2.14 1.31
C GLN A 100 -13.71 -3.44 1.29
N ARG A 101 -14.10 -4.38 2.13
CA ARG A 101 -13.49 -5.70 2.18
C ARG A 101 -13.74 -6.48 0.89
N TYR A 102 -12.69 -7.05 0.32
CA TYR A 102 -12.85 -7.96 -0.81
C TYR A 102 -13.50 -9.28 -0.37
N PRO A 103 -14.59 -9.73 -1.06
CA PRO A 103 -15.37 -10.91 -0.62
C PRO A 103 -14.72 -12.26 -0.96
N GLY A 104 -13.56 -12.27 -1.63
CA GLY A 104 -12.86 -13.50 -1.99
C GLY A 104 -13.40 -14.21 -3.24
N THR A 105 -14.18 -13.55 -4.09
CA THR A 105 -14.87 -14.15 -5.26
C THR A 105 -13.95 -15.00 -6.15
N CYS A 106 -12.73 -14.57 -6.40
CA CYS A 106 -11.76 -15.29 -7.23
C CYS A 106 -10.79 -16.18 -6.43
N SER A 107 -10.90 -16.22 -5.09
CA SER A 107 -9.94 -16.92 -4.23
C SER A 107 -9.93 -18.44 -4.42
N GLY A 108 -10.99 -19.02 -4.99
CA GLY A 108 -11.08 -20.45 -5.31
C GLY A 108 -10.21 -20.92 -6.48
N GLY A 109 -9.43 -20.04 -7.11
CA GLY A 109 -8.54 -20.41 -8.23
C GLY A 109 -9.26 -20.67 -9.57
N ASN A 110 -10.50 -20.18 -9.72
CA ASN A 110 -11.30 -20.39 -10.91
C ASN A 110 -11.00 -19.40 -12.06
N VAL A 111 -10.00 -18.55 -11.90
CA VAL A 111 -9.58 -17.57 -12.90
C VAL A 111 -8.29 -18.04 -13.53
N ASP A 112 -8.30 -18.16 -14.87
CA ASP A 112 -7.09 -18.44 -15.64
C ASP A 112 -6.13 -17.23 -15.52
N PRO A 113 -4.91 -17.41 -15.00
CA PRO A 113 -3.92 -16.33 -14.88
C PRO A 113 -3.61 -15.63 -16.21
N ALA A 114 -3.78 -16.32 -17.34
CA ALA A 114 -3.56 -15.75 -18.67
C ALA A 114 -4.59 -14.68 -19.06
N THR A 115 -5.72 -14.60 -18.37
CA THR A 115 -6.82 -13.66 -18.70
C THR A 115 -6.70 -12.29 -18.07
N THR A 116 -5.79 -12.12 -17.10
CA THR A 116 -5.64 -10.85 -16.36
C THR A 116 -4.24 -10.71 -15.79
N MET A 117 -3.76 -9.47 -15.68
CA MET A 117 -2.54 -9.13 -14.95
C MET A 117 -2.81 -8.84 -13.46
N ALA A 118 -4.08 -8.72 -13.09
CA ALA A 118 -4.43 -8.40 -11.70
C ALA A 118 -4.24 -9.61 -10.79
N LEU A 119 -3.43 -9.41 -9.75
CA LEU A 119 -3.10 -10.41 -8.75
C LEU A 119 -3.49 -9.92 -7.35
N ARG A 120 -4.05 -10.83 -6.56
CA ARG A 120 -4.29 -10.60 -5.13
C ARG A 120 -3.41 -11.49 -4.27
N VAL A 121 -3.10 -11.01 -3.07
CA VAL A 121 -2.46 -11.81 -2.04
C VAL A 121 -3.54 -12.34 -1.08
N ARG A 122 -3.40 -13.60 -0.68
CA ARG A 122 -4.24 -14.25 0.34
C ARG A 122 -3.85 -13.74 1.72
N MET A 123 -4.80 -13.12 2.41
CA MET A 123 -4.60 -12.69 3.78
C MET A 123 -4.92 -13.82 4.74
N ALA A 124 -3.95 -14.18 5.57
CA ALA A 124 -4.17 -15.17 6.62
C ALA A 124 -5.15 -14.61 7.67
N ALA A 125 -6.07 -15.46 8.12
CA ALA A 125 -6.90 -15.11 9.27
C ALA A 125 -6.02 -15.02 10.54
N GLY A 126 -6.20 -13.95 11.30
CA GLY A 126 -5.43 -13.75 12.53
C GLY A 126 -5.64 -12.36 13.12
N ILE A 127 -5.12 -12.19 14.31
CA ILE A 127 -5.11 -10.90 15.01
C ILE A 127 -3.65 -10.46 15.13
N GLU A 128 -3.33 -9.38 14.47
CA GLU A 128 -2.05 -8.70 14.61
C GLU A 128 -2.10 -7.76 15.83
N ARG A 129 -1.04 -7.75 16.62
CA ARG A 129 -0.92 -6.94 17.83
C ARG A 129 0.34 -6.10 17.73
N PHE A 130 0.21 -4.82 18.01
CA PHE A 130 1.33 -3.89 18.01
C PHE A 130 1.08 -2.76 18.99
N ASP A 131 2.13 -2.07 19.38
CA ASP A 131 2.06 -0.89 20.21
C ASP A 131 2.22 0.36 19.33
N ASP A 132 1.14 1.12 19.17
CA ASP A 132 1.19 2.41 18.50
C ASP A 132 1.74 3.48 19.46
N ILE A 133 2.61 4.34 18.94
CA ILE A 133 3.30 5.36 19.75
C ILE A 133 2.30 6.36 20.38
N ALA A 134 1.21 6.68 19.69
CA ALA A 134 0.22 7.65 20.13
C ALA A 134 -1.00 6.98 20.79
N LEU A 135 -1.43 5.82 20.29
CA LEU A 135 -2.66 5.16 20.68
C LEU A 135 -2.45 4.01 21.68
N GLY A 136 -1.19 3.62 21.94
CA GLY A 136 -0.86 2.48 22.80
C GLY A 136 -1.18 1.13 22.15
N PRO A 137 -1.46 0.08 22.94
CA PRO A 137 -1.67 -1.27 22.42
C PRO A 137 -2.85 -1.37 21.44
N GLN A 138 -2.58 -1.87 20.24
CA GLN A 138 -3.56 -2.03 19.16
C GLN A 138 -3.75 -3.50 18.79
N LYS A 139 -4.93 -3.80 18.23
CA LYS A 139 -5.28 -5.09 17.66
C LYS A 139 -5.95 -4.87 16.32
N GLN A 140 -5.49 -5.56 15.30
CA GLN A 140 -6.02 -5.49 13.94
C GLN A 140 -6.28 -6.91 13.42
N SER A 141 -7.29 -7.07 12.57
CA SER A 141 -7.56 -8.29 11.83
C SER A 141 -7.59 -7.96 10.33
N PRO A 142 -6.43 -7.92 9.65
CA PRO A 142 -6.36 -7.47 8.26
C PRO A 142 -7.25 -8.27 7.31
N ALA A 143 -7.34 -9.58 7.49
CA ALA A 143 -8.22 -10.43 6.68
C ALA A 143 -9.71 -10.09 6.84
N ASP A 144 -10.13 -9.65 8.02
CA ASP A 144 -11.52 -9.27 8.29
C ASP A 144 -11.80 -7.82 7.87
N GLN A 145 -10.80 -6.95 7.94
CA GLN A 145 -10.91 -5.51 7.64
C GLN A 145 -10.88 -5.23 6.14
N CYS A 146 -9.87 -5.71 5.42
CA CYS A 146 -9.68 -5.46 3.98
C CYS A 146 -9.84 -6.70 3.10
N GLY A 147 -9.69 -7.90 3.66
CA GLY A 147 -9.64 -9.14 2.87
C GLY A 147 -8.38 -9.19 2.01
N ASP A 148 -8.42 -10.01 0.96
CA ASP A 148 -7.29 -10.16 0.03
C ASP A 148 -7.11 -8.90 -0.81
N PHE A 149 -6.00 -8.21 -0.67
CA PHE A 149 -5.74 -6.97 -1.41
C PHE A 149 -4.97 -7.22 -2.72
N PHE A 150 -5.04 -6.25 -3.63
CA PHE A 150 -4.30 -6.32 -4.88
C PHE A 150 -2.80 -6.09 -4.66
N VAL A 151 -2.01 -6.95 -5.29
CA VAL A 151 -0.56 -6.77 -5.48
C VAL A 151 -0.30 -6.04 -6.80
N ARG A 152 -0.96 -6.48 -7.86
CA ARG A 152 -0.97 -5.84 -9.17
C ARG A 152 -2.41 -5.55 -9.62
N ASP A 153 -2.58 -4.44 -10.32
CA ASP A 153 -3.83 -4.10 -10.98
C ASP A 153 -3.96 -4.78 -12.35
N ARG A 154 -5.04 -4.49 -13.08
CA ARG A 154 -5.31 -5.04 -14.41
C ARG A 154 -4.35 -4.57 -15.50
N LEU A 155 -3.65 -3.47 -15.28
CA LEU A 155 -2.63 -2.93 -16.17
C LEU A 155 -1.23 -3.44 -15.81
N GLY A 156 -1.14 -4.31 -14.79
CA GLY A 156 0.12 -4.86 -14.30
C GLY A 156 0.91 -3.88 -13.42
N GLN A 157 0.29 -2.78 -12.99
CA GLN A 157 0.94 -1.81 -12.12
C GLN A 157 0.90 -2.29 -10.67
N TRP A 158 1.93 -1.97 -9.92
CA TRP A 158 1.99 -2.22 -8.49
C TRP A 158 0.96 -1.39 -7.74
N THR A 159 0.31 -1.98 -6.74
CA THR A 159 -0.65 -1.24 -5.93
C THR A 159 0.05 -0.53 -4.78
N TYR A 160 -0.58 0.53 -4.27
CA TYR A 160 -0.08 1.29 -3.13
C TYR A 160 0.17 0.40 -1.91
N GLN A 161 -0.82 -0.39 -1.51
CA GLN A 161 -0.70 -1.25 -0.33
C GLN A 161 0.48 -2.22 -0.43
N PHE A 162 0.70 -2.79 -1.61
CA PHE A 162 1.82 -3.71 -1.81
C PHE A 162 3.17 -2.99 -1.80
N ALA A 163 3.28 -1.89 -2.53
CA ALA A 163 4.52 -1.13 -2.62
C ALA A 163 4.96 -0.64 -1.24
N VAL A 164 4.06 -0.01 -0.47
CA VAL A 164 4.36 0.47 0.88
C VAL A 164 4.75 -0.68 1.82
N ALA A 165 4.02 -1.80 1.79
CA ALA A 165 4.35 -2.94 2.64
C ALA A 165 5.74 -3.52 2.34
N VAL A 166 6.17 -3.52 1.07
CA VAL A 166 7.52 -3.99 0.69
C VAL A 166 8.60 -2.96 1.04
N ASP A 167 8.27 -1.69 0.95
CA ASP A 167 9.24 -0.61 1.20
C ASP A 167 9.53 -0.40 2.69
N ASP A 168 8.54 -0.64 3.53
CA ASP A 168 8.62 -0.39 4.98
C ASP A 168 9.11 -1.62 5.77
N PHE A 169 9.34 -2.76 5.08
CA PHE A 169 9.80 -4.01 5.67
C PHE A 169 11.30 -4.20 5.46
#